data_3839a8edfdb07d1abb4e801d143d9c47
#
_entry.id   3839a8edfdb07d1abb4e801d143d9c47
#
_cell.length_a   1.000
_cell.length_b   1.000
_cell.length_c   1.000
_cell.angle_alpha   90.00
_cell.angle_beta   90.00
_cell.angle_gamma   90.00
#
_symmetry.space_group_name_H-M   'P 1'
#
loop_
_entity.id
_entity.type
_entity.pdbx_description
1 polymer ?
#
loop_
_entity_poly.entity_id
_entity_poly.type
_entity_poly.pdbx_seq_one_letter_code
_entity_poly.pdbx_strand_id
1 'polypeptide(L)'
;MTQTQQLRRLAAQSATAFLVAALCAFPLYIDKFSNLGVVKFTGICTVSWAFALWLGALAVVGAKPMPGRLPWKTDPGLGALGAVTASGVLSTVLSLSPAASFWGLGSYYGGCMMVLFTAAGYLAVRAFAPQKILNGLTFCVGVATAIVTVLYVLNIFNIDLIGTYADTAVVERAQFFSTLGQ
;
A
#
# COMPACT_ATOMS: atom_id res chain seq x y z
N MET A 1 -32.05 7.23 6.66
CA MET A 1 -30.77 6.52 6.83
C MET A 1 -30.37 6.62 8.28
N THR A 2 -30.10 5.53 8.98
CA THR A 2 -29.63 5.60 10.37
C THR A 2 -28.19 6.09 10.43
N GLN A 3 -27.79 6.73 11.54
CA GLN A 3 -26.42 7.21 11.75
C GLN A 3 -25.38 6.08 11.52
N THR A 4 -25.68 4.87 12.00
CA THR A 4 -24.82 3.70 11.78
C THR A 4 -24.63 3.34 10.31
N GLN A 5 -25.66 3.54 9.48
CA GLN A 5 -25.56 3.29 8.04
C GLN A 5 -24.69 4.34 7.34
N GLN A 6 -24.76 5.59 7.77
CA GLN A 6 -23.91 6.67 7.24
C GLN A 6 -22.44 6.42 7.58
N LEU A 7 -22.13 6.09 8.84
CA LEU A 7 -20.76 5.79 9.27
C LEU A 7 -20.17 4.59 8.52
N ARG A 8 -20.98 3.55 8.31
CA ARG A 8 -20.54 2.37 7.54
C ARG A 8 -20.27 2.72 6.07
N ARG A 9 -21.10 3.60 5.48
CA ARG A 9 -20.86 4.08 4.10
C ARG A 9 -19.58 4.90 4.00
N LEU A 10 -19.32 5.79 4.95
CA LEU A 10 -18.07 6.56 5.01
C LEU A 10 -16.86 5.66 5.15
N ALA A 11 -16.89 4.67 6.04
CA ALA A 11 -15.82 3.71 6.20
C ALA A 11 -15.56 2.90 4.92
N ALA A 12 -16.62 2.49 4.21
CA ALA A 12 -16.51 1.79 2.93
C ALA A 12 -15.90 2.67 1.82
N GLN A 13 -16.29 3.94 1.75
CA GLN A 13 -15.73 4.90 0.80
C GLN A 13 -14.25 5.17 1.09
N SER A 14 -13.89 5.35 2.36
CA SER A 14 -12.50 5.55 2.78
C SER A 14 -11.63 4.33 2.48
N ALA A 15 -12.12 3.12 2.75
CA ALA A 15 -11.42 1.88 2.42
C ALA A 15 -11.19 1.74 0.91
N THR A 16 -12.18 2.15 0.11
CA THR A 16 -12.06 2.15 -1.36
C THR A 16 -11.02 3.17 -1.83
N ALA A 17 -11.08 4.40 -1.32
CA ALA A 17 -10.13 5.45 -1.66
C ALA A 17 -8.68 5.03 -1.31
N PHE A 18 -8.50 4.41 -0.15
CA PHE A 18 -7.19 3.88 0.26
C PHE A 18 -6.69 2.80 -0.70
N LEU A 19 -7.54 1.85 -1.09
CA LEU A 19 -7.16 0.81 -2.05
C LEU A 19 -6.76 1.38 -3.41
N VAL A 20 -7.53 2.31 -3.94
CA VAL A 20 -7.23 2.97 -5.22
C VAL A 20 -5.91 3.73 -5.10
N ALA A 21 -5.71 4.47 -4.02
CA ALA A 21 -4.45 5.16 -3.78
C ALA A 21 -3.27 4.16 -3.70
N ALA A 22 -3.37 3.14 -2.86
CA ALA A 22 -2.27 2.21 -2.62
C ALA A 22 -1.91 1.34 -3.83
N LEU A 23 -2.91 0.88 -4.61
CA LEU A 23 -2.70 -0.08 -5.69
C LEU A 23 -2.62 0.55 -7.09
N CYS A 24 -3.17 1.74 -7.28
CA CYS A 24 -3.19 2.40 -8.58
C CYS A 24 -2.37 3.69 -8.61
N ALA A 25 -2.53 4.57 -7.62
CA ALA A 25 -1.85 5.86 -7.63
C ALA A 25 -0.37 5.74 -7.21
N PHE A 26 -0.06 4.99 -6.16
CA PHE A 26 1.32 4.86 -5.68
C PHE A 26 2.29 4.22 -6.70
N PRO A 27 1.94 3.17 -7.43
CA PRO A 27 2.81 2.65 -8.48
C PRO A 27 3.15 3.69 -9.55
N LEU A 28 2.22 4.62 -9.83
CA LEU A 28 2.38 5.67 -10.82
C LEU A 28 2.97 6.97 -10.25
N TYR A 29 3.06 7.09 -8.92
CA TYR A 29 3.59 8.30 -8.28
C TYR A 29 5.09 8.45 -8.52
N ILE A 30 5.49 9.60 -9.04
CA ILE A 30 6.88 9.95 -9.36
C ILE A 30 7.14 11.34 -8.78
N ASP A 31 8.22 11.47 -8.01
CA ASP A 31 8.75 12.74 -7.56
C ASP A 31 10.24 12.77 -7.88
N LYS A 32 10.58 13.26 -9.06
CA LYS A 32 11.93 13.32 -9.62
C LYS A 32 12.73 12.00 -9.43
N PHE A 33 13.92 11.92 -9.99
CA PHE A 33 14.70 10.68 -10.00
C PHE A 33 15.35 10.32 -8.66
N SER A 34 15.72 11.31 -7.84
CA SER A 34 16.47 11.06 -6.61
C SER A 34 15.58 10.43 -5.51
N ASN A 35 15.99 9.25 -5.04
CA ASN A 35 15.36 8.56 -3.89
C ASN A 35 13.89 8.17 -4.06
N LEU A 36 13.51 7.61 -5.22
CA LEU A 36 12.16 7.08 -5.47
C LEU A 36 11.67 6.15 -4.33
N GLY A 37 12.56 5.33 -3.78
CA GLY A 37 12.24 4.46 -2.65
C GLY A 37 11.81 5.21 -1.40
N VAL A 38 12.55 6.27 -1.03
CA VAL A 38 12.23 7.10 0.16
C VAL A 38 10.92 7.83 -0.04
N VAL A 39 10.73 8.45 -1.21
CA VAL A 39 9.52 9.23 -1.52
C VAL A 39 8.29 8.35 -1.50
N LYS A 40 8.34 7.19 -2.17
CA LYS A 40 7.22 6.23 -2.17
C LYS A 40 6.96 5.66 -0.79
N PHE A 41 8.00 5.28 -0.05
CA PHE A 41 7.85 4.79 1.31
C PHE A 41 7.20 5.84 2.22
N THR A 42 7.69 7.07 2.21
CA THR A 42 7.13 8.17 3.01
C THR A 42 5.68 8.44 2.62
N GLY A 43 5.39 8.47 1.33
CA GLY A 43 4.03 8.65 0.82
C GLY A 43 3.08 7.55 1.27
N ILE A 44 3.45 6.27 1.13
CA ILE A 44 2.60 5.15 1.54
C ILE A 44 2.41 5.11 3.06
N CYS A 45 3.46 5.42 3.83
CA CYS A 45 3.37 5.53 5.28
C CYS A 45 2.40 6.64 5.70
N THR A 46 2.53 7.84 5.12
CA THR A 46 1.67 8.97 5.44
C THR A 46 0.20 8.66 5.15
N VAL A 47 -0.10 8.13 3.96
CA VAL A 47 -1.48 7.76 3.59
C VAL A 47 -2.01 6.63 4.47
N SER A 48 -1.18 5.64 4.80
CA SER A 48 -1.58 4.53 5.66
C SER A 48 -1.87 4.98 7.09
N TRP A 49 -1.05 5.88 7.65
CA TRP A 49 -1.29 6.49 8.96
C TRP A 49 -2.56 7.33 8.96
N ALA A 50 -2.75 8.20 7.98
CA ALA A 50 -3.96 9.01 7.86
C ALA A 50 -5.21 8.13 7.76
N PHE A 51 -5.14 7.06 6.99
CA PHE A 51 -6.22 6.10 6.85
C PHE A 51 -6.49 5.33 8.15
N ALA A 52 -5.46 4.87 8.85
CA ALA A 52 -5.59 4.17 10.13
C ALA A 52 -6.22 5.06 11.21
N LEU A 53 -5.77 6.32 11.31
CA LEU A 53 -6.33 7.30 12.24
C LEU A 53 -7.79 7.62 11.91
N TRP A 54 -8.12 7.79 10.63
CA TRP A 54 -9.49 8.03 10.18
C TRP A 54 -10.41 6.85 10.51
N LEU A 55 -10.00 5.62 10.22
CA LEU A 55 -10.78 4.43 10.58
C LEU A 55 -10.92 4.26 12.09
N GLY A 56 -9.87 4.56 12.85
CA GLY A 56 -9.91 4.58 14.31
C GLY A 56 -10.95 5.57 14.82
N ALA A 57 -10.98 6.78 14.29
CA ALA A 57 -11.99 7.79 14.63
C ALA A 57 -13.40 7.32 14.28
N LEU A 58 -13.62 6.73 13.11
CA LEU A 58 -14.92 6.17 12.73
C LEU A 58 -15.34 5.02 13.64
N ALA A 59 -14.41 4.18 14.08
CA ALA A 59 -14.68 3.09 15.01
C ALA A 59 -15.10 3.60 16.38
N VAL A 60 -14.44 4.64 16.90
CA VAL A 60 -14.79 5.31 18.16
C VAL A 60 -16.20 5.91 18.09
N VAL A 61 -16.58 6.50 16.96
CA VAL A 61 -17.93 7.07 16.74
C VAL A 61 -18.99 5.99 16.49
N GLY A 62 -18.59 4.70 16.38
CA GLY A 62 -19.52 3.58 16.30
C GLY A 62 -19.67 2.92 14.92
N ALA A 63 -18.72 3.13 14.01
CA ALA A 63 -18.67 2.37 12.76
C ALA A 63 -18.36 0.89 13.06
N LYS A 64 -19.27 0.00 12.65
CA LYS A 64 -19.09 -1.44 12.83
C LYS A 64 -18.75 -2.10 11.49
N PRO A 65 -17.80 -3.07 11.45
CA PRO A 65 -17.53 -3.85 10.26
C PRO A 65 -18.79 -4.58 9.76
N MET A 66 -18.79 -4.94 8.49
CA MET A 66 -19.89 -5.73 7.93
C MET A 66 -19.92 -7.12 8.57
N PRO A 67 -21.11 -7.64 8.95
CA PRO A 67 -21.22 -8.98 9.52
C PRO A 67 -20.59 -10.04 8.61
N GLY A 68 -19.88 -11.00 9.21
CA GLY A 68 -19.28 -12.14 8.49
C GLY A 68 -18.07 -11.83 7.61
N ARG A 69 -17.57 -10.59 7.59
CA ARG A 69 -16.42 -10.21 6.75
C ARG A 69 -15.07 -10.61 7.33
N LEU A 70 -14.97 -10.87 8.60
CA LEU A 70 -13.74 -11.28 9.29
C LEU A 70 -13.91 -12.64 9.99
N PRO A 71 -14.09 -13.74 9.25
CA PRO A 71 -14.27 -15.07 9.82
C PRO A 71 -12.90 -15.69 10.20
N TRP A 72 -12.29 -15.20 11.28
CA TRP A 72 -10.95 -15.59 11.73
C TRP A 72 -10.73 -17.12 11.87
N LYS A 73 -11.80 -17.86 12.19
CA LYS A 73 -11.70 -19.33 12.41
C LYS A 73 -11.74 -20.14 11.12
N THR A 74 -12.28 -19.59 10.04
CA THR A 74 -12.56 -20.35 8.82
C THR A 74 -11.81 -19.84 7.59
N ASP A 75 -11.19 -18.67 7.68
CA ASP A 75 -10.46 -18.06 6.57
C ASP A 75 -8.96 -18.29 6.72
N PRO A 76 -8.37 -19.18 5.91
CA PRO A 76 -6.93 -19.44 5.96
C PRO A 76 -6.07 -18.21 5.61
N GLY A 77 -6.62 -17.29 4.81
CA GLY A 77 -5.93 -16.03 4.47
C GLY A 77 -5.74 -15.11 5.68
N LEU A 78 -6.74 -15.02 6.56
CA LEU A 78 -6.62 -14.28 7.81
C LEU A 78 -5.64 -14.95 8.78
N GLY A 79 -5.64 -16.28 8.82
CA GLY A 79 -4.66 -17.05 9.60
C GLY A 79 -3.23 -16.82 9.12
N ALA A 80 -3.01 -16.89 7.80
CA ALA A 80 -1.71 -16.62 7.19
C ALA A 80 -1.24 -15.18 7.44
N LEU A 81 -2.14 -14.18 7.30
CA LEU A 81 -1.82 -12.78 7.61
C LEU A 81 -1.40 -12.62 9.08
N GLY A 82 -2.12 -13.25 9.99
CA GLY A 82 -1.78 -13.26 11.42
C GLY A 82 -0.41 -13.87 11.68
N ALA A 83 -0.09 -15.01 11.06
CA ALA A 83 1.19 -15.68 11.18
C ALA A 83 2.36 -14.82 10.65
N VAL A 84 2.19 -14.23 9.46
CA VAL A 84 3.21 -13.31 8.88
C VAL A 84 3.42 -12.09 9.76
N THR A 85 2.35 -11.49 10.26
CA THR A 85 2.42 -10.32 11.14
C THR A 85 3.11 -10.67 12.46
N ALA A 86 2.74 -11.77 13.09
CA ALA A 86 3.36 -12.23 14.33
C ALA A 86 4.84 -12.56 14.12
N SER A 87 5.20 -13.23 13.03
CA SER A 87 6.59 -13.52 12.67
C SER A 87 7.40 -12.24 12.46
N GLY A 88 6.85 -11.24 11.76
CA GLY A 88 7.51 -9.94 11.57
C GLY A 88 7.77 -9.20 12.89
N VAL A 89 6.78 -9.17 13.78
CA VAL A 89 6.92 -8.57 15.11
C VAL A 89 7.94 -9.33 15.95
N LEU A 90 7.86 -10.66 15.99
CA LEU A 90 8.80 -11.50 16.75
C LEU A 90 10.23 -11.32 16.24
N SER A 91 10.43 -11.35 14.93
CA SER A 91 11.73 -11.12 14.31
C SER A 91 12.29 -9.74 14.67
N THR A 92 11.45 -8.72 14.73
CA THR A 92 11.85 -7.36 15.12
C THR A 92 12.28 -7.29 16.58
N VAL A 93 11.52 -7.91 17.48
CA VAL A 93 11.82 -7.92 18.92
C VAL A 93 13.12 -8.69 19.22
N LEU A 94 13.36 -9.80 18.51
CA LEU A 94 14.54 -10.62 18.65
C LEU A 94 15.77 -10.13 17.86
N SER A 95 15.62 -9.03 17.11
CA SER A 95 16.70 -8.45 16.31
C SER A 95 17.78 -7.83 17.21
N LEU A 96 19.03 -7.87 16.74
CA LEU A 96 20.17 -7.15 17.35
C LEU A 96 19.97 -5.63 17.36
N SER A 97 19.16 -5.13 16.43
CA SER A 97 18.81 -3.71 16.33
C SER A 97 17.30 -3.54 16.09
N PRO A 98 16.46 -3.61 17.15
CA PRO A 98 15.00 -3.58 17.02
C PRO A 98 14.46 -2.33 16.31
N ALA A 99 15.04 -1.16 16.59
CA ALA A 99 14.63 0.09 15.96
C ALA A 99 14.86 0.05 14.44
N ALA A 100 16.03 -0.42 14.03
CA ALA A 100 16.36 -0.57 12.60
C ALA A 100 15.48 -1.63 11.92
N SER A 101 15.20 -2.74 12.58
CA SER A 101 14.32 -3.79 12.10
C SER A 101 12.87 -3.34 11.98
N PHE A 102 12.43 -2.43 12.86
CA PHE A 102 11.09 -1.86 12.82
C PHE A 102 10.91 -0.90 11.65
N TRP A 103 11.81 0.06 11.50
CA TRP A 103 11.70 1.09 10.47
C TRP A 103 12.26 0.67 9.10
N GLY A 104 13.16 -0.32 9.08
CA GLY A 104 14.02 -0.64 7.93
C GLY A 104 15.28 0.21 7.91
N LEU A 105 16.34 -0.29 7.26
CA LEU A 105 17.62 0.40 7.11
C LEU A 105 17.95 0.68 5.66
N GLY A 106 18.51 1.87 5.40
CA GLY A 106 19.05 2.25 4.09
C GLY A 106 18.01 2.40 3.00
N SER A 107 18.36 2.01 1.79
CA SER A 107 17.48 2.10 0.62
C SER A 107 16.30 1.11 0.65
N TYR A 108 16.31 0.16 1.57
CA TYR A 108 15.31 -0.90 1.70
C TYR A 108 14.43 -0.64 2.92
N TYR A 109 13.41 0.19 2.76
CA TYR A 109 12.45 0.54 3.81
C TYR A 109 11.39 -0.55 4.03
N GLY A 110 11.85 -1.81 4.16
CA GLY A 110 10.98 -2.98 4.31
C GLY A 110 10.83 -3.48 5.75
N GLY A 111 10.91 -2.60 6.75
CA GLY A 111 10.82 -2.99 8.16
C GLY A 111 9.44 -3.53 8.58
N CYS A 112 9.35 -3.99 9.83
CA CYS A 112 8.13 -4.52 10.44
C CYS A 112 6.92 -3.58 10.29
N MET A 113 7.17 -2.27 10.29
CA MET A 113 6.12 -1.26 10.11
C MET A 113 5.34 -1.46 8.81
N MET A 114 6.00 -1.83 7.69
CA MET A 114 5.33 -2.12 6.41
C MET A 114 4.44 -3.36 6.52
N VAL A 115 4.87 -4.38 7.24
CA VAL A 115 4.06 -5.58 7.50
C VAL A 115 2.80 -5.21 8.29
N LEU A 116 2.94 -4.39 9.33
CA LEU A 116 1.82 -3.92 10.15
C LEU A 116 0.85 -3.07 9.33
N PHE A 117 1.34 -2.15 8.49
CA PHE A 117 0.48 -1.35 7.62
C PHE A 117 -0.26 -2.18 6.58
N THR A 118 0.43 -3.13 5.95
CA THR A 118 -0.20 -4.03 5.00
C THR A 118 -1.29 -4.86 5.66
N ALA A 119 -1.01 -5.39 6.86
CA ALA A 119 -1.98 -6.15 7.63
C ALA A 119 -3.19 -5.29 8.03
N ALA A 120 -2.96 -4.10 8.59
CA ALA A 120 -4.02 -3.17 8.97
C ALA A 120 -4.86 -2.72 7.76
N GLY A 121 -4.21 -2.37 6.65
CA GLY A 121 -4.87 -2.01 5.41
C GLY A 121 -5.75 -3.14 4.86
N TYR A 122 -5.21 -4.36 4.82
CA TYR A 122 -5.96 -5.55 4.39
C TYR A 122 -7.20 -5.79 5.27
N LEU A 123 -7.03 -5.74 6.59
CA LEU A 123 -8.13 -5.94 7.53
C LEU A 123 -9.21 -4.86 7.39
N ALA A 124 -8.80 -3.61 7.26
CA ALA A 124 -9.70 -2.49 7.08
C ALA A 124 -10.52 -2.59 5.78
N VAL A 125 -9.84 -2.89 4.68
CA VAL A 125 -10.47 -3.10 3.38
C VAL A 125 -11.45 -4.26 3.46
N ARG A 126 -11.02 -5.38 4.01
CA ARG A 126 -11.88 -6.56 4.12
C ARG A 126 -13.11 -6.31 5.00
N ALA A 127 -12.94 -5.54 6.08
CA ALA A 127 -14.03 -5.20 6.99
C ALA A 127 -15.10 -4.29 6.36
N PHE A 128 -14.69 -3.36 5.50
CA PHE A 128 -15.55 -2.27 5.06
C PHE A 128 -15.76 -2.18 3.54
N ALA A 129 -14.85 -2.66 2.70
CA ALA A 129 -14.98 -2.52 1.26
C ALA A 129 -16.10 -3.39 0.67
N PRO A 130 -17.00 -2.82 -0.15
CA PRO A 130 -18.01 -3.59 -0.87
C PRO A 130 -17.40 -4.55 -1.90
N GLN A 131 -17.97 -5.74 -2.06
CA GLN A 131 -17.46 -6.74 -3.01
C GLN A 131 -17.42 -6.24 -4.47
N LYS A 132 -18.39 -5.42 -4.85
CA LYS A 132 -18.45 -4.83 -6.20
C LYS A 132 -17.22 -3.99 -6.53
N ILE A 133 -16.63 -3.34 -5.53
CA ILE A 133 -15.44 -2.50 -5.69
C ILE A 133 -14.20 -3.36 -5.91
N LEU A 134 -14.10 -4.50 -5.25
CA LEU A 134 -12.97 -5.42 -5.43
C LEU A 134 -12.87 -5.91 -6.87
N ASN A 135 -13.99 -6.14 -7.55
CA ASN A 135 -14.01 -6.54 -8.96
C ASN A 135 -13.54 -5.40 -9.89
N GLY A 136 -13.98 -4.15 -9.61
CA GLY A 136 -13.51 -2.98 -10.35
C GLY A 136 -12.03 -2.68 -10.10
N LEU A 137 -11.54 -2.96 -8.89
CA LEU A 137 -10.15 -2.76 -8.52
C LEU A 137 -9.20 -3.63 -9.35
N THR A 138 -9.57 -4.86 -9.67
CA THR A 138 -8.78 -5.75 -10.53
C THR A 138 -8.53 -5.10 -11.90
N PHE A 139 -9.54 -4.45 -12.46
CA PHE A 139 -9.40 -3.68 -13.70
C PHE A 139 -8.45 -2.49 -13.52
N CYS A 140 -8.61 -1.69 -12.46
CA CYS A 140 -7.76 -0.53 -12.19
C CYS A 140 -6.29 -0.94 -11.98
N VAL A 141 -6.04 -2.02 -11.25
CA VAL A 141 -4.69 -2.58 -11.06
C VAL A 141 -4.12 -3.04 -12.41
N GLY A 142 -4.93 -3.72 -13.23
CA GLY A 142 -4.52 -4.12 -14.58
C GLY A 142 -4.09 -2.93 -15.44
N VAL A 143 -4.87 -1.85 -15.43
CA VAL A 143 -4.54 -0.61 -16.16
C VAL A 143 -3.26 0.03 -15.61
N ALA A 144 -3.11 0.17 -14.29
CA ALA A 144 -1.91 0.72 -13.68
C ALA A 144 -0.67 -0.12 -14.02
N THR A 145 -0.77 -1.44 -13.96
CA THR A 145 0.30 -2.37 -14.34
C THR A 145 0.65 -2.22 -15.82
N ALA A 146 -0.34 -2.11 -16.70
CA ALA A 146 -0.10 -1.91 -18.13
C ALA A 146 0.65 -0.60 -18.41
N ILE A 147 0.26 0.51 -17.75
CA ILE A 147 0.97 1.78 -17.86
C ILE A 147 2.42 1.64 -17.40
N VAL A 148 2.66 1.06 -16.22
CA VAL A 148 4.00 0.83 -15.69
C VAL A 148 4.83 -0.04 -16.65
N THR A 149 4.24 -1.09 -17.23
CA THR A 149 4.91 -1.96 -18.19
C THR A 149 5.26 -1.22 -19.47
N VAL A 150 4.36 -0.38 -20.01
CA VAL A 150 4.64 0.44 -21.18
C VAL A 150 5.80 1.40 -20.91
N LEU A 151 5.78 2.10 -19.78
CA LEU A 151 6.87 2.99 -19.38
C LEU A 151 8.20 2.24 -19.22
N TYR A 152 8.17 1.03 -18.67
CA TYR A 152 9.33 0.15 -18.57
C TYR A 152 9.90 -0.20 -19.96
N VAL A 153 9.05 -0.63 -20.88
CA VAL A 153 9.47 -0.99 -22.25
C VAL A 153 10.05 0.23 -22.97
N LEU A 154 9.41 1.39 -22.88
CA LEU A 154 9.94 2.63 -23.49
C LEU A 154 11.30 3.00 -22.92
N ASN A 155 11.51 2.79 -21.65
CA ASN A 155 12.77 3.07 -20.97
C ASN A 155 13.91 2.15 -21.44
N ILE A 156 13.63 0.88 -21.76
CA ILE A 156 14.61 -0.02 -22.40
C ILE A 156 15.12 0.56 -23.72
N PHE A 157 14.25 1.24 -24.47
CA PHE A 157 14.61 1.92 -25.73
C PHE A 157 15.15 3.34 -25.53
N ASN A 158 15.45 3.77 -24.28
CA ASN A 158 15.90 5.12 -23.93
C ASN A 158 14.89 6.22 -24.31
N ILE A 159 13.60 5.91 -24.38
CA ILE A 159 12.53 6.87 -24.62
C ILE A 159 11.99 7.31 -23.24
N ASP A 160 12.41 8.49 -22.79
CA ASP A 160 11.97 9.08 -21.52
C ASP A 160 10.79 10.04 -21.76
N LEU A 161 9.56 9.50 -21.73
CA LEU A 161 8.33 10.29 -21.95
C LEU A 161 8.05 11.30 -20.81
N ILE A 162 8.56 11.04 -19.63
CA ILE A 162 8.18 11.78 -18.42
C ILE A 162 9.30 12.75 -17.99
N GLY A 163 10.47 12.67 -18.62
CA GLY A 163 11.63 13.48 -18.26
C GLY A 163 12.26 13.09 -16.91
N THR A 164 12.03 11.84 -16.49
CA THR A 164 12.44 11.33 -15.17
C THR A 164 13.96 11.26 -15.04
N TYR A 165 14.67 11.08 -16.17
CA TYR A 165 16.11 10.85 -16.23
C TYR A 165 16.88 11.99 -16.89
N ALA A 166 16.28 13.17 -17.02
CA ALA A 166 16.91 14.29 -17.71
C ALA A 166 18.31 14.65 -17.18
N ASP A 167 18.48 14.52 -15.86
CA ASP A 167 19.71 14.88 -15.15
C ASP A 167 20.64 13.71 -14.82
N THR A 168 20.33 12.48 -15.30
CA THR A 168 21.13 11.28 -14.98
C THR A 168 22.04 10.85 -16.11
N ALA A 169 23.24 10.34 -15.77
CA ALA A 169 24.14 9.76 -16.73
C ALA A 169 23.51 8.53 -17.42
N VAL A 170 23.84 8.32 -18.71
CA VAL A 170 23.26 7.26 -19.54
C VAL A 170 23.42 5.86 -18.91
N VAL A 171 24.54 5.61 -18.20
CA VAL A 171 24.81 4.34 -17.53
C VAL A 171 23.85 4.11 -16.35
N GLU A 172 23.47 5.16 -15.63
CA GLU A 172 22.54 5.09 -14.52
C GLU A 172 21.09 4.90 -15.00
N ARG A 173 20.76 5.43 -16.17
CA ARG A 173 19.43 5.25 -16.80
C ARG A 173 19.11 3.78 -17.08
N ALA A 174 20.10 2.97 -17.43
CA ALA A 174 19.92 1.56 -17.70
C ALA A 174 19.56 0.73 -16.46
N GLN A 175 19.77 1.27 -15.25
CA GLN A 175 19.48 0.59 -13.99
C GLN A 175 18.04 0.84 -13.49
N PHE A 176 17.35 1.85 -14.01
CA PHE A 176 16.05 2.28 -13.52
C PHE A 176 14.96 2.12 -14.58
N PHE A 177 14.27 1.01 -14.51
CA PHE A 177 13.41 0.57 -15.59
C PHE A 177 11.95 1.00 -15.51
N SER A 178 11.50 1.61 -14.41
CA SER A 178 10.10 2.02 -14.29
C SER A 178 9.84 3.00 -13.14
N THR A 179 8.60 3.48 -13.07
CA THR A 179 8.10 4.29 -11.94
C THR A 179 8.17 3.58 -10.59
N LEU A 180 8.37 2.26 -10.58
CA LEU A 180 8.50 1.49 -9.35
C LEU A 180 9.88 1.64 -8.71
N GLY A 181 10.88 2.13 -9.47
CA GLY A 181 12.27 2.18 -9.02
C GLY A 181 12.89 0.78 -8.93
N GLN A 182 14.12 0.76 -8.45
CA GLN A 182 14.83 -0.47 -8.10
C GLN A 182 14.76 -0.71 -6.61
#